data_bc41bfd3596a894ffe19f6dbb2c15d6a
#
_entry.id   bc41bfd3596a894ffe19f6dbb2c15d6a
#
_cell.length_a   1.000
_cell.length_b   1.000
_cell.length_c   1.000
_cell.angle_alpha   90.00
_cell.angle_beta   90.00
_cell.angle_gamma   90.00
#
_symmetry.space_group_name_H-M   'P 1'
#
loop_
_entity.id
_entity.type
_entity.pdbx_description
1 polymer ?
#
loop_
_entity_poly.entity_id
_entity_poly.type
_entity_poly.pdbx_seq_one_letter_code
_entity_poly.pdbx_strand_id
1 'polypeptide(L)'
;MTRYEELQKVLGNLASRVISMIGKYRNGVVPEAAGDGMAKETAQTFQAARDAMARYKVHDALSAAMELARSANGYVDERQPWSQAKDPAASGDLDETLATLAHVLVALCALFQPVAPEQMSKLARRLGLDGIPTLDEALAIRMAGATVEKGEGLFPRIEPSWAKDQT
;
A
#
# COMPACT_ATOMS: atom_id res chain seq x y z
N MET A 1 -9.41 17.24 -10.33
CA MET A 1 -9.33 16.15 -9.36
C MET A 1 -8.76 16.68 -8.04
N THR A 2 -9.45 16.49 -6.92
CA THR A 2 -8.95 16.88 -5.61
C THR A 2 -7.84 15.92 -5.16
N ARG A 3 -6.94 16.35 -4.26
CA ARG A 3 -5.91 15.46 -3.68
C ARG A 3 -6.50 14.26 -2.97
N TYR A 4 -7.68 14.41 -2.37
CA TYR A 4 -8.39 13.30 -1.74
C TYR A 4 -8.85 12.25 -2.75
N GLU A 5 -9.41 12.67 -3.88
CA GLU A 5 -9.80 11.75 -4.97
C GLU A 5 -8.59 11.01 -5.56
N GLU A 6 -7.45 11.68 -5.64
CA GLU A 6 -6.21 11.06 -6.09
C GLU A 6 -5.71 9.99 -5.11
N LEU A 7 -5.72 10.29 -3.79
CA LEU A 7 -5.41 9.31 -2.75
C LEU A 7 -6.36 8.11 -2.80
N GLN A 8 -7.66 8.36 -2.96
CA GLN A 8 -8.65 7.30 -3.08
C GLN A 8 -8.37 6.39 -4.28
N LYS A 9 -8.10 6.98 -5.44
CA LYS A 9 -7.86 6.23 -6.69
C LYS A 9 -6.53 5.49 -6.69
N VAL A 10 -5.48 6.09 -6.17
CA VAL A 10 -4.13 5.52 -6.25
C VAL A 10 -3.86 4.61 -5.06
N LEU A 11 -3.90 5.15 -3.83
CA LEU A 11 -3.57 4.39 -2.62
C LEU A 11 -4.72 3.49 -2.16
N GLY A 12 -5.95 3.99 -2.16
CA GLY A 12 -7.12 3.23 -1.74
C GLY A 12 -7.36 2.00 -2.62
N ASN A 13 -7.26 2.15 -3.94
CA ASN A 13 -7.40 1.03 -4.89
C ASN A 13 -6.23 0.05 -4.75
N LEU A 14 -5.00 0.53 -4.61
CA LEU A 14 -3.83 -0.34 -4.42
C LEU A 14 -4.01 -1.22 -3.18
N ALA A 15 -4.31 -0.63 -2.03
CA ALA A 15 -4.50 -1.37 -0.78
C ALA A 15 -5.63 -2.41 -0.90
N SER A 16 -6.76 -2.04 -1.46
CA SER A 16 -7.91 -2.93 -1.67
C SER A 16 -7.56 -4.09 -2.60
N ARG A 17 -6.88 -3.83 -3.73
CA ARG A 17 -6.44 -4.86 -4.68
C ARG A 17 -5.47 -5.84 -4.04
N VAL A 18 -4.43 -5.35 -3.38
CA VAL A 18 -3.39 -6.19 -2.76
C VAL A 18 -3.96 -7.09 -1.67
N ILE A 19 -4.72 -6.53 -0.73
CA ILE A 19 -5.35 -7.30 0.35
C ILE A 19 -6.33 -8.33 -0.22
N SER A 20 -7.12 -7.97 -1.25
CA SER A 20 -8.04 -8.90 -1.90
C SER A 20 -7.31 -10.06 -2.60
N MET A 21 -6.17 -9.79 -3.24
CA MET A 21 -5.38 -10.83 -3.90
C MET A 21 -4.71 -11.76 -2.90
N ILE A 22 -4.17 -11.25 -1.80
CA ILE A 22 -3.62 -12.08 -0.73
C ILE A 22 -4.74 -12.95 -0.13
N GLY A 23 -5.92 -12.37 0.12
CA GLY A 23 -7.10 -13.10 0.59
C GLY A 23 -7.51 -14.22 -0.35
N LYS A 24 -7.56 -13.94 -1.66
CA LYS A 24 -8.02 -14.88 -2.68
C LYS A 24 -7.00 -16.00 -2.97
N TYR A 25 -5.73 -15.65 -3.07
CA TYR A 25 -4.71 -16.58 -3.57
C TYR A 25 -3.90 -17.26 -2.47
N ARG A 26 -3.87 -16.70 -1.26
CA ARG A 26 -3.09 -17.20 -0.11
C ARG A 26 -3.88 -17.19 1.21
N ASN A 27 -5.21 -17.26 1.14
CA ASN A 27 -6.09 -17.35 2.31
C ASN A 27 -5.88 -16.23 3.35
N GLY A 28 -5.50 -15.04 2.91
CA GLY A 28 -5.27 -13.89 3.78
C GLY A 28 -3.92 -13.88 4.48
N VAL A 29 -3.02 -14.80 4.17
CA VAL A 29 -1.68 -14.85 4.75
C VAL A 29 -0.64 -14.42 3.73
N VAL A 30 0.21 -13.47 4.09
CA VAL A 30 1.33 -13.04 3.24
C VAL A 30 2.31 -14.20 3.08
N PRO A 31 2.64 -14.60 1.85
CA PRO A 31 3.48 -15.77 1.62
C PRO A 31 4.93 -15.58 2.10
N GLU A 32 5.60 -16.71 2.36
CA GLU A 32 7.01 -16.79 2.72
C GLU A 32 7.88 -16.53 1.48
N ALA A 33 8.12 -15.27 1.19
CA ALA A 33 8.98 -14.83 0.10
C ALA A 33 9.79 -13.61 0.53
N ALA A 34 10.85 -13.29 -0.18
CA ALA A 34 11.70 -12.14 0.13
C ALA A 34 10.92 -10.82 0.06
N GLY A 35 10.07 -10.69 -0.95
CA GLY A 35 9.22 -9.51 -1.13
C GLY A 35 10.04 -8.25 -1.39
N ASP A 36 11.15 -8.37 -2.11
CA ASP A 36 12.11 -7.29 -2.33
C ASP A 36 12.05 -6.67 -3.73
N GLY A 37 11.06 -7.07 -4.53
CA GLY A 37 10.90 -6.62 -5.92
C GLY A 37 10.83 -5.10 -6.11
N MET A 38 10.44 -4.34 -5.07
CA MET A 38 10.42 -2.88 -5.06
C MET A 38 11.25 -2.28 -3.92
N ALA A 39 12.14 -3.05 -3.30
CA ALA A 39 12.90 -2.61 -2.12
C ALA A 39 13.80 -1.40 -2.41
N LYS A 40 14.47 -1.39 -3.56
CA LYS A 40 15.35 -0.27 -3.99
C LYS A 40 14.54 1.02 -4.16
N GLU A 41 13.43 0.95 -4.87
CA GLU A 41 12.56 2.10 -5.12
C GLU A 41 11.94 2.64 -3.82
N THR A 42 11.50 1.74 -2.94
CA THR A 42 10.99 2.09 -1.61
C THR A 42 12.05 2.82 -0.78
N ALA A 43 13.28 2.32 -0.74
CA ALA A 43 14.38 2.96 -0.02
C ALA A 43 14.72 4.34 -0.59
N GLN A 44 14.74 4.50 -1.90
CA GLN A 44 14.93 5.78 -2.57
C GLN A 44 13.81 6.79 -2.24
N THR A 45 12.57 6.32 -2.20
CA THR A 45 11.42 7.15 -1.82
C THR A 45 11.52 7.61 -0.37
N PHE A 46 11.94 6.75 0.55
CA PHE A 46 12.16 7.12 1.95
C PHE A 46 13.25 8.17 2.09
N GLN A 47 14.37 8.04 1.36
CA GLN A 47 15.42 9.03 1.37
C GLN A 47 14.92 10.37 0.82
N ALA A 48 14.21 10.37 -0.30
CA ALA A 48 13.62 11.57 -0.89
C ALA A 48 12.62 12.26 0.07
N ALA A 49 11.78 11.49 0.77
CA ALA A 49 10.84 12.00 1.74
C ALA A 49 11.56 12.63 2.95
N ARG A 50 12.60 11.99 3.48
CA ARG A 50 13.42 12.54 4.58
C ARG A 50 14.10 13.84 4.18
N ASP A 51 14.71 13.88 3.00
CA ASP A 51 15.40 15.08 2.49
C ASP A 51 14.42 16.24 2.27
N ALA A 52 13.23 15.95 1.78
CA ALA A 52 12.17 16.94 1.62
C ALA A 52 11.68 17.48 2.96
N MET A 53 11.43 16.59 3.93
CA MET A 53 10.99 16.99 5.28
C MET A 53 12.04 17.78 6.02
N ALA A 54 13.34 17.46 5.88
CA ALA A 54 14.45 18.21 6.45
C ALA A 54 14.53 19.64 5.91
N ARG A 55 13.97 19.90 4.73
CA ARG A 55 13.87 21.23 4.10
C ARG A 55 12.48 21.86 4.24
N TYR A 56 11.61 21.29 5.08
CA TYR A 56 10.22 21.72 5.26
C TYR A 56 9.37 21.65 3.98
N LYS A 57 9.74 20.81 3.03
CA LYS A 57 9.02 20.61 1.76
C LYS A 57 8.05 19.44 1.85
N VAL A 58 7.02 19.57 2.67
CA VAL A 58 6.01 18.53 2.89
C VAL A 58 5.37 18.07 1.58
N HIS A 59 5.13 19.00 0.65
CA HIS A 59 4.56 18.68 -0.65
C HIS A 59 5.44 17.71 -1.47
N ASP A 60 6.75 17.93 -1.46
CA ASP A 60 7.70 17.08 -2.20
C ASP A 60 7.76 15.67 -1.58
N ALA A 61 7.72 15.58 -0.25
CA ALA A 61 7.64 14.29 0.45
C ALA A 61 6.39 13.50 0.07
N LEU A 62 5.23 14.16 0.02
CA LEU A 62 3.98 13.54 -0.39
C LEU A 62 3.98 13.14 -1.87
N SER A 63 4.57 13.97 -2.72
CA SER A 63 4.70 13.65 -4.14
C SER A 63 5.54 12.38 -4.35
N ALA A 64 6.65 12.23 -3.62
CA ALA A 64 7.46 11.01 -3.65
C ALA A 64 6.65 9.77 -3.19
N ALA A 65 5.87 9.90 -2.12
CA ALA A 65 5.00 8.82 -1.66
C ALA A 65 3.93 8.44 -2.69
N MET A 66 3.32 9.43 -3.35
CA MET A 66 2.34 9.18 -4.43
C MET A 66 2.97 8.49 -5.63
N GLU A 67 4.19 8.85 -6.00
CA GLU A 67 4.91 8.16 -7.09
C GLU A 67 5.17 6.69 -6.73
N LEU A 68 5.60 6.38 -5.50
CA LEU A 68 5.74 4.99 -5.05
C LEU A 68 4.41 4.22 -5.16
N ALA A 69 3.30 4.82 -4.77
CA ALA A 69 1.99 4.19 -4.89
C ALA A 69 1.58 3.95 -6.36
N ARG A 70 1.88 4.87 -7.26
CA ARG A 70 1.66 4.70 -8.71
C ARG A 70 2.54 3.61 -9.29
N SER A 71 3.83 3.61 -8.94
CA SER A 71 4.76 2.54 -9.35
C SER A 71 4.30 1.17 -8.86
N ALA A 72 3.78 1.07 -7.65
CA ALA A 72 3.24 -0.18 -7.13
C ALA A 72 1.99 -0.65 -7.91
N ASN A 73 1.11 0.27 -8.33
CA ASN A 73 0.01 -0.08 -9.24
C ASN A 73 0.55 -0.59 -10.59
N GLY A 74 1.56 0.07 -11.16
CA GLY A 74 2.26 -0.38 -12.36
C GLY A 74 2.88 -1.77 -12.19
N TYR A 75 3.51 -2.02 -11.04
CA TYR A 75 4.07 -3.33 -10.69
C TYR A 75 3.00 -4.43 -10.67
N VAL A 76 1.81 -4.16 -10.12
CA VAL A 76 0.68 -5.10 -10.17
C VAL A 76 0.30 -5.42 -11.62
N ASP A 77 0.21 -4.39 -12.47
CA ASP A 77 -0.21 -4.56 -13.87
C ASP A 77 0.86 -5.27 -14.71
N GLU A 78 2.14 -5.04 -14.43
CA GLU A 78 3.27 -5.73 -15.07
C GLU A 78 3.37 -7.20 -14.65
N ARG A 79 3.30 -7.47 -13.35
CA ARG A 79 3.44 -8.83 -12.79
C ARG A 79 2.21 -9.71 -13.02
N GLN A 80 1.04 -9.12 -13.21
CA GLN A 80 -0.23 -9.81 -13.48
C GLN A 80 -0.50 -10.97 -12.51
N PRO A 81 -0.61 -10.75 -11.20
CA PRO A 81 -0.77 -11.83 -10.22
C PRO A 81 -1.98 -12.74 -10.47
N TRP A 82 -3.01 -12.24 -11.15
CA TRP A 82 -4.15 -13.04 -11.61
C TRP A 82 -3.78 -14.07 -12.68
N SER A 83 -2.76 -13.80 -13.49
CA SER A 83 -2.21 -14.75 -14.47
C SER A 83 -1.28 -15.74 -13.78
N GLN A 84 -0.40 -15.26 -12.89
CA GLN A 84 0.48 -16.11 -12.08
C GLN A 84 -0.33 -17.12 -11.24
N ALA A 85 -1.48 -16.70 -10.71
CA ALA A 85 -2.36 -17.57 -9.91
C ALA A 85 -2.99 -18.73 -10.69
N LYS A 86 -3.04 -18.65 -12.02
CA LYS A 86 -3.57 -19.71 -12.89
C LYS A 86 -2.50 -20.74 -13.30
N ASP A 87 -1.23 -20.39 -13.14
CA ASP A 87 -0.10 -21.24 -13.53
C ASP A 87 0.60 -21.80 -12.28
N PRO A 88 0.51 -23.11 -12.01
CA PRO A 88 1.21 -23.71 -10.86
C PRO A 88 2.73 -23.52 -10.91
N ALA A 89 3.33 -23.41 -12.10
CA ALA A 89 4.76 -23.16 -12.26
C ALA A 89 5.16 -21.74 -11.80
N ALA A 90 4.23 -20.78 -11.84
CA ALA A 90 4.43 -19.40 -11.41
C ALA A 90 4.08 -19.14 -9.93
N SER A 91 3.85 -20.19 -9.12
CA SER A 91 3.47 -20.05 -7.71
C SER A 91 4.49 -19.26 -6.90
N GLY A 92 5.78 -19.48 -7.12
CA GLY A 92 6.86 -18.74 -6.47
C GLY A 92 6.90 -17.26 -6.90
N ASP A 93 6.64 -16.99 -8.17
CA ASP A 93 6.55 -15.62 -8.69
C ASP A 93 5.34 -14.87 -8.10
N LEU A 94 4.22 -15.57 -7.92
CA LEU A 94 3.05 -15.00 -7.24
C LEU A 94 3.36 -14.67 -5.78
N ASP A 95 4.04 -15.56 -5.07
CA ASP A 95 4.42 -15.36 -3.67
C ASP A 95 5.33 -14.12 -3.54
N GLU A 96 6.33 -14.00 -4.40
CA GLU A 96 7.22 -12.83 -4.43
C GLU A 96 6.45 -11.54 -4.76
N THR A 97 5.53 -11.59 -5.72
CA THR A 97 4.71 -10.44 -6.10
C THR A 97 3.84 -9.97 -4.92
N LEU A 98 3.14 -10.89 -4.25
CA LEU A 98 2.26 -10.57 -3.13
C LEU A 98 3.05 -10.07 -1.90
N ALA A 99 4.18 -10.69 -1.59
CA ALA A 99 5.06 -10.27 -0.50
C ALA A 99 5.64 -8.87 -0.76
N THR A 100 6.10 -8.60 -1.99
CA THR A 100 6.58 -7.27 -2.40
C THR A 100 5.52 -6.20 -2.19
N LEU A 101 4.30 -6.44 -2.65
CA LEU A 101 3.19 -5.50 -2.51
C LEU A 101 2.79 -5.27 -1.05
N ALA A 102 2.83 -6.31 -0.21
CA ALA A 102 2.60 -6.18 1.22
C ALA A 102 3.64 -5.25 1.88
N HIS A 103 4.93 -5.42 1.56
CA HIS A 103 5.99 -4.53 2.04
C HIS A 103 5.80 -3.08 1.57
N VAL A 104 5.40 -2.87 0.33
CA VAL A 104 5.11 -1.51 -0.19
C VAL A 104 3.95 -0.88 0.56
N LEU A 105 2.90 -1.61 0.88
CA LEU A 105 1.79 -1.08 1.69
C LEU A 105 2.23 -0.65 3.09
N VAL A 106 3.13 -1.40 3.73
CA VAL A 106 3.73 -1.00 5.02
C VAL A 106 4.51 0.30 4.88
N ALA A 107 5.30 0.44 3.81
CA ALA A 107 6.05 1.66 3.51
C ALA A 107 5.12 2.86 3.30
N LEU A 108 4.03 2.67 2.56
CA LEU A 108 3.04 3.71 2.30
C LEU A 108 2.28 4.13 3.58
N CYS A 109 2.05 3.20 4.53
CA CYS A 109 1.52 3.56 5.85
C CYS A 109 2.42 4.61 6.54
N ALA A 110 3.72 4.36 6.58
CA ALA A 110 4.68 5.27 7.21
C ALA A 110 4.75 6.63 6.49
N LEU A 111 4.76 6.60 5.15
CA LEU A 111 4.90 7.81 4.32
C LEU A 111 3.65 8.71 4.36
N PHE A 112 2.45 8.15 4.43
CA PHE A 112 1.19 8.91 4.43
C PHE A 112 0.66 9.23 5.84
N GLN A 113 1.27 8.71 6.91
CA GLN A 113 0.87 8.99 8.28
C GLN A 113 0.68 10.49 8.57
N PRO A 114 1.58 11.41 8.14
CA PRO A 114 1.45 12.83 8.47
C PRO A 114 0.20 13.51 7.91
N VAL A 115 -0.40 12.95 6.87
CA VAL A 115 -1.52 13.57 6.15
C VAL A 115 -2.83 12.80 6.24
N ALA A 116 -2.77 11.51 6.52
CA ALA A 116 -3.94 10.64 6.60
C ALA A 116 -3.81 9.63 7.78
N PRO A 117 -3.60 10.10 9.02
CA PRO A 117 -3.28 9.22 10.15
C PRO A 117 -4.38 8.18 10.44
N GLU A 118 -5.65 8.55 10.33
CA GLU A 118 -6.77 7.62 10.57
C GLU A 118 -6.81 6.50 9.52
N GLN A 119 -6.65 6.84 8.24
CA GLN A 119 -6.66 5.88 7.14
C GLN A 119 -5.45 4.97 7.22
N MET A 120 -4.28 5.51 7.57
CA MET A 120 -3.07 4.71 7.74
C MET A 120 -3.16 3.81 8.97
N SER A 121 -3.78 4.24 10.05
CA SER A 121 -4.08 3.39 11.21
C SER A 121 -5.00 2.21 10.84
N LYS A 122 -6.02 2.46 10.01
CA LYS A 122 -6.90 1.38 9.49
C LYS A 122 -6.12 0.42 8.59
N LEU A 123 -5.29 0.93 7.69
CA LEU A 123 -4.47 0.10 6.81
C LEU A 123 -3.47 -0.75 7.60
N ALA A 124 -2.76 -0.15 8.57
CA ALA A 124 -1.83 -0.87 9.43
C ALA A 124 -2.50 -2.06 10.14
N ARG A 125 -3.68 -1.85 10.73
CA ARG A 125 -4.46 -2.94 11.35
C ARG A 125 -4.82 -4.05 10.36
N ARG A 126 -5.26 -3.69 9.14
CA ARG A 126 -5.57 -4.67 8.09
C ARG A 126 -4.36 -5.47 7.63
N LEU A 127 -3.17 -4.90 7.75
CA LEU A 127 -1.90 -5.57 7.47
C LEU A 127 -1.38 -6.39 8.68
N GLY A 128 -2.11 -6.45 9.78
CA GLY A 128 -1.71 -7.17 10.98
C GLY A 128 -0.63 -6.48 11.81
N LEU A 129 -0.46 -5.16 11.65
CA LEU A 129 0.50 -4.37 12.42
C LEU A 129 -0.14 -3.83 13.70
N ASP A 130 0.64 -3.73 14.78
CA ASP A 130 0.19 -3.19 16.06
C ASP A 130 -0.05 -1.66 16.01
N GLY A 131 0.53 -0.98 15.03
CA GLY A 131 0.39 0.45 14.80
C GLY A 131 1.06 0.89 13.52
N ILE A 132 1.02 2.19 13.24
CA ILE A 132 1.70 2.74 12.06
C ILE A 132 3.21 2.75 12.34
N PRO A 133 4.04 2.08 11.51
CA PRO A 133 5.48 2.06 11.70
C PRO A 133 6.11 3.42 11.38
N THR A 134 7.25 3.70 11.97
CA THR A 134 8.15 4.75 11.51
C THR A 134 8.79 4.34 10.16
N LEU A 135 9.46 5.29 9.47
CA LEU A 135 10.16 4.96 8.21
C LEU A 135 11.25 3.88 8.41
N ASP A 136 11.99 3.94 9.53
CA ASP A 136 13.02 2.96 9.81
C ASP A 136 12.44 1.58 10.16
N GLU A 137 11.38 1.54 10.95
CA GLU A 137 10.66 0.31 11.26
C GLU A 137 10.05 -0.32 10.01
N ALA A 138 9.48 0.50 9.11
CA ALA A 138 8.85 0.02 7.87
C ALA A 138 9.85 -0.70 6.96
N LEU A 139 11.11 -0.25 6.90
CA LEU A 139 12.16 -0.92 6.13
C LEU A 139 12.59 -2.26 6.76
N ALA A 140 12.44 -2.40 8.07
CA ALA A 140 12.86 -3.60 8.81
C ALA A 140 11.74 -4.66 8.95
N ILE A 141 10.47 -4.26 8.81
CA ILE A 141 9.32 -5.17 8.95
C ILE A 141 9.36 -6.25 7.87
N ARG A 142 9.20 -7.51 8.32
CA ARG A 142 8.97 -8.65 7.44
C ARG A 142 7.51 -9.04 7.49
N MET A 143 6.86 -9.06 6.34
CA MET A 143 5.43 -9.35 6.23
C MET A 143 5.12 -10.83 6.05
N ALA A 144 6.11 -11.68 5.80
CA ALA A 144 5.92 -13.12 5.67
C ALA A 144 5.16 -13.70 6.88
N GLY A 145 4.10 -14.45 6.61
CA GLY A 145 3.23 -15.03 7.63
C GLY A 145 2.23 -14.07 8.27
N ALA A 146 2.26 -12.78 7.97
CA ALA A 146 1.28 -11.83 8.48
C ALA A 146 -0.11 -12.11 7.90
N THR A 147 -1.14 -12.04 8.76
CA THR A 147 -2.53 -12.16 8.32
C THR A 147 -3.08 -10.79 7.96
N VAL A 148 -3.62 -10.67 6.75
CA VAL A 148 -4.27 -9.45 6.26
C VAL A 148 -5.78 -9.61 6.27
N GLU A 149 -6.49 -8.51 6.54
CA GLU A 149 -7.96 -8.51 6.63
C GLU A 149 -8.56 -7.52 5.62
N LYS A 150 -9.62 -7.96 4.95
CA LYS A 150 -10.45 -7.06 4.15
C LYS A 150 -11.25 -6.11 5.03
N GLY A 151 -11.58 -4.95 4.49
CA GLY A 151 -12.46 -4.00 5.15
C GLY A 151 -13.07 -3.03 4.14
N GLU A 152 -13.82 -2.07 4.63
CA GLU A 152 -14.38 -0.99 3.82
C GLU A 152 -13.28 -0.15 3.17
N GLY A 153 -13.61 0.63 2.14
CA GLY A 153 -12.66 1.52 1.48
C GLY A 153 -11.92 2.42 2.48
N LEU A 154 -10.60 2.53 2.34
CA LEU A 154 -9.79 3.40 3.22
C LEU A 154 -10.18 4.88 3.08
N PHE A 155 -10.58 5.27 1.89
CA PHE A 155 -11.02 6.62 1.55
C PHE A 155 -12.45 6.55 1.04
N PRO A 156 -13.47 6.69 1.90
CA PRO A 156 -14.86 6.66 1.48
C PRO A 156 -15.17 7.82 0.52
N ARG A 157 -16.12 7.61 -0.40
CA ARG A 157 -16.60 8.70 -1.24
C ARG A 157 -17.19 9.81 -0.36
N ILE A 158 -16.71 11.02 -0.56
CA ILE A 158 -17.34 12.21 0.02
C ILE A 158 -18.56 12.51 -0.85
N GLU A 159 -19.75 12.17 -0.36
CA GLU A 159 -20.98 12.64 -0.97
C GLU A 159 -21.20 14.11 -0.60
N PRO A 160 -21.44 15.00 -1.57
CA PRO A 160 -21.76 16.38 -1.28
C PRO A 160 -22.98 16.46 -0.37
N SER A 161 -22.95 17.33 0.63
CA SER A 161 -24.04 17.46 1.63
C SER A 161 -25.41 17.74 1.00
N TRP A 162 -25.44 18.37 -0.18
CA TRP A 162 -26.69 18.63 -0.92
C TRP A 162 -27.32 17.37 -1.53
N ALA A 163 -26.57 16.27 -1.68
CA ALA A 163 -27.11 15.02 -2.20
C ALA A 163 -27.99 14.27 -1.18
N LYS A 164 -27.90 14.62 0.10
CA LYS A 164 -28.71 14.00 1.18
C LYS A 164 -30.10 14.59 1.32
N ASP A 165 -30.37 15.74 0.72
CA ASP A 165 -31.65 16.44 0.83
C ASP A 165 -32.65 16.10 -0.29
N GLN A 166 -32.36 15.07 -1.13
CA GLN A 166 -33.21 14.65 -2.24
C GLN A 166 -33.91 13.29 -2.04
N THR A 167 -33.96 12.79 -0.82
CA THR A 167 -34.71 11.57 -0.50
C THR A 167 -35.86 11.82 0.42
#